data_fd214fdc2a7e5f0438b03df75586c4be
#
_entry.id   fd214fdc2a7e5f0438b03df75586c4be
#
_cell.length_a   1.000
_cell.length_b   1.000
_cell.length_c   1.000
_cell.angle_alpha   90.00
_cell.angle_beta   90.00
_cell.angle_gamma   90.00
#
_symmetry.space_group_name_H-M   'P 1'
#
loop_
_entity.id
_entity.type
_entity.pdbx_description
1 polymer ?
#
loop_
_entity_poly.entity_id
_entity_poly.type
_entity_poly.pdbx_seq_one_letter_code
_entity_poly.pdbx_strand_id
1 'polypeptide(L)'
;KYKKYYIWVCKKHENTGAEYCKSRPIKEEALEKAFVRALNELIGDKEQILEKLQSATVSEITDSCATAINEVNAEIEKLQEQMMELLMKRNNGEITDKEYEQKSQQVGMKIDQLLMRKEEILSEQGKVQLASYRIEEVTKLLQTGKILEEFDRVMFKSLVRKITVLSNKEIEIEFECGITVRETL
;
A
#
# COMPACT_ATOMS: atom_id res chain seq x y z
N LYS A 1 -24.22 39.10 -2.32
CA LYS A 1 -24.17 37.60 -2.16
C LYS A 1 -22.80 37.24 -1.61
N TYR A 2 -22.73 36.71 -0.39
CA TYR A 2 -21.47 36.20 0.18
C TYR A 2 -21.12 34.92 -0.54
N LYS A 3 -19.91 34.84 -1.13
CA LYS A 3 -19.37 33.61 -1.73
C LYS A 3 -18.89 32.70 -0.59
N LYS A 4 -19.52 31.55 -0.38
CA LYS A 4 -19.02 30.52 0.53
C LYS A 4 -17.75 29.95 -0.06
N TYR A 5 -16.69 29.87 0.72
CA TYR A 5 -15.44 29.19 0.36
C TYR A 5 -15.05 28.25 1.48
N TYR A 6 -14.40 27.17 1.13
CA TYR A 6 -13.84 26.19 2.07
C TYR A 6 -12.36 26.44 2.24
N ILE A 7 -11.89 26.23 3.46
CA ILE A 7 -10.49 26.35 3.82
C ILE A 7 -10.02 25.09 4.52
N TRP A 8 -8.79 24.69 4.24
CA TRP A 8 -8.11 23.63 4.93
C TRP A 8 -7.22 24.22 6.02
N VAL A 9 -7.38 23.74 7.25
CA VAL A 9 -6.65 24.20 8.42
C VAL A 9 -5.84 23.03 8.99
N CYS A 10 -4.59 23.28 9.33
CA CYS A 10 -3.76 22.29 10.01
C CYS A 10 -4.36 21.99 11.40
N LYS A 11 -4.68 20.72 11.67
CA LYS A 11 -5.22 20.30 12.96
C LYS A 11 -4.31 20.66 14.14
N LYS A 12 -3.00 20.64 13.96
CA LYS A 12 -2.04 21.07 14.97
C LYS A 12 -2.17 22.58 15.21
N HIS A 13 -2.31 23.39 14.14
CA HIS A 13 -2.49 24.83 14.25
C HIS A 13 -3.80 25.18 14.98
N GLU A 14 -4.89 24.48 14.65
CA GLU A 14 -6.19 24.65 15.30
C GLU A 14 -6.13 24.32 16.80
N ASN A 15 -5.43 23.26 17.19
CA ASN A 15 -5.35 22.80 18.57
C ASN A 15 -4.36 23.57 19.44
N THR A 16 -3.22 24.04 18.88
CA THR A 16 -2.11 24.62 19.64
C THR A 16 -1.80 26.08 19.31
N GLY A 17 -2.45 26.65 18.28
CA GLY A 17 -2.26 28.04 17.86
C GLY A 17 -1.00 28.30 17.04
N ALA A 18 -0.83 29.57 16.63
CA ALA A 18 0.23 30.02 15.74
C ALA A 18 1.64 29.95 16.36
N GLU A 19 1.74 29.87 17.68
CA GLU A 19 3.02 29.74 18.40
C GLU A 19 3.72 28.42 18.10
N TYR A 20 2.94 27.33 18.00
CA TYR A 20 3.44 25.96 17.80
C TYR A 20 3.31 25.46 16.35
N CYS A 21 2.51 26.15 15.53
CA CYS A 21 2.33 25.78 14.13
C CYS A 21 2.13 27.01 13.26
N LYS A 22 3.07 27.31 12.39
CA LYS A 22 3.06 28.45 11.47
C LYS A 22 2.27 28.21 10.17
N SER A 23 1.61 27.04 10.03
CA SER A 23 0.80 26.71 8.86
C SER A 23 -0.36 27.68 8.74
N ARG A 24 -0.55 28.25 7.56
CA ARG A 24 -1.69 29.13 7.25
C ARG A 24 -2.82 28.33 6.64
N PRO A 25 -4.08 28.78 6.81
CA PRO A 25 -5.20 28.19 6.11
C PRO A 25 -5.03 28.27 4.59
N ILE A 26 -5.36 27.18 3.91
CA ILE A 26 -5.28 27.07 2.45
C ILE A 26 -6.69 27.00 1.90
N LYS A 27 -7.02 27.77 0.87
CA LYS A 27 -8.31 27.69 0.20
C LYS A 27 -8.42 26.39 -0.56
N GLU A 28 -9.55 25.69 -0.45
CA GLU A 28 -9.80 24.45 -1.17
C GLU A 28 -9.63 24.62 -2.69
N GLU A 29 -10.16 25.74 -3.24
CA GLU A 29 -10.00 26.09 -4.65
C GLU A 29 -8.52 26.14 -5.12
N ALA A 30 -7.59 26.56 -4.24
CA ALA A 30 -6.17 26.58 -4.58
C ALA A 30 -5.59 25.18 -4.67
N LEU A 31 -5.99 24.27 -3.77
CA LEU A 31 -5.62 22.85 -3.83
C LEU A 31 -6.20 22.14 -5.05
N GLU A 32 -7.45 22.43 -5.38
CA GLU A 32 -8.13 21.90 -6.57
C GLU A 32 -7.41 22.31 -7.86
N LYS A 33 -7.03 23.58 -7.99
CA LYS A 33 -6.25 24.08 -9.13
C LYS A 33 -4.85 23.48 -9.20
N ALA A 34 -4.19 23.33 -8.05
CA ALA A 34 -2.87 22.70 -7.98
C ALA A 34 -2.95 21.23 -8.43
N PHE A 35 -3.97 20.48 -8.00
CA PHE A 35 -4.19 19.12 -8.47
C PHE A 35 -4.38 19.04 -9.98
N VAL A 36 -5.21 19.92 -10.55
CA VAL A 36 -5.44 19.95 -12.01
C VAL A 36 -4.13 20.21 -12.77
N ARG A 37 -3.29 21.15 -12.29
CA ARG A 37 -1.98 21.40 -12.92
C ARG A 37 -1.04 20.20 -12.79
N ALA A 38 -0.91 19.64 -11.58
CA ALA A 38 -0.06 18.47 -11.33
C ALA A 38 -0.47 17.28 -12.21
N LEU A 39 -1.77 17.02 -12.36
CA LEU A 39 -2.26 15.94 -13.20
C LEU A 39 -1.98 16.21 -14.69
N ASN A 40 -2.17 17.44 -15.14
CA ASN A 40 -1.88 17.83 -16.53
C ASN A 40 -0.37 17.79 -16.84
N GLU A 41 0.49 18.09 -15.88
CA GLU A 41 1.95 17.90 -16.00
C GLU A 41 2.28 16.41 -16.18
N LEU A 42 1.69 15.52 -15.36
CA LEU A 42 1.84 14.06 -15.54
C LEU A 42 1.35 13.58 -16.92
N ILE A 43 0.25 14.13 -17.43
CA ILE A 43 -0.26 13.80 -18.76
C ILE A 43 0.71 14.30 -19.85
N GLY A 44 1.35 15.44 -19.66
CA GLY A 44 2.37 15.98 -20.57
C GLY A 44 3.62 15.10 -20.65
N ASP A 45 4.06 14.57 -19.53
CA ASP A 45 5.28 13.74 -19.39
C ASP A 45 4.98 12.23 -19.48
N LYS A 46 3.82 11.86 -20.02
CA LYS A 46 3.27 10.50 -20.02
C LYS A 46 4.25 9.42 -20.51
N GLU A 47 5.06 9.68 -21.50
CA GLU A 47 5.98 8.68 -22.07
C GLU A 47 7.04 8.26 -21.08
N GLN A 48 7.68 9.22 -20.40
CA GLN A 48 8.69 8.95 -19.37
C GLN A 48 8.08 8.28 -18.15
N ILE A 49 6.85 8.64 -17.81
CA ILE A 49 6.13 8.09 -16.67
C ILE A 49 5.71 6.64 -16.94
N LEU A 50 5.17 6.37 -18.12
CA LEU A 50 4.79 5.02 -18.54
C LEU A 50 6.00 4.07 -18.57
N GLU A 51 7.15 4.53 -19.06
CA GLU A 51 8.40 3.75 -19.03
C GLU A 51 8.81 3.39 -17.61
N LYS A 52 8.78 4.35 -16.68
CA LYS A 52 9.08 4.12 -15.26
C LYS A 52 8.08 3.17 -14.58
N LEU A 53 6.80 3.30 -14.90
CA LEU A 53 5.75 2.44 -14.33
C LEU A 53 5.82 1.00 -14.86
N GLN A 54 6.17 0.81 -16.13
CA GLN A 54 6.33 -0.51 -16.74
C GLN A 54 7.59 -1.24 -16.24
N SER A 55 8.65 -0.51 -15.88
CA SER A 55 9.87 -1.10 -15.32
C SER A 55 9.71 -1.56 -13.86
N ALA A 56 8.66 -1.14 -13.16
CA ALA A 56 8.35 -1.64 -11.82
C ALA A 56 7.75 -3.05 -11.93
N THR A 57 8.58 -4.07 -11.77
CA THR A 57 8.30 -5.50 -11.98
C THR A 57 7.33 -6.06 -10.93
N VAL A 58 6.05 -5.73 -11.08
CA VAL A 58 4.98 -6.29 -10.25
C VAL A 58 4.85 -7.80 -10.46
N SER A 59 5.13 -8.28 -11.68
CA SER A 59 5.04 -9.71 -12.00
C SER A 59 6.07 -10.53 -11.22
N GLU A 60 7.33 -10.08 -11.13
CA GLU A 60 8.39 -10.77 -10.39
C GLU A 60 8.09 -10.87 -8.89
N ILE A 61 7.50 -9.83 -8.29
CA ILE A 61 7.13 -9.84 -6.87
C ILE A 61 5.96 -10.81 -6.64
N THR A 62 4.97 -10.85 -7.54
CA THR A 62 3.82 -11.75 -7.44
C THR A 62 4.26 -13.21 -7.55
N ASP A 63 5.14 -13.53 -8.50
CA ASP A 63 5.67 -14.87 -8.71
C ASP A 63 6.55 -15.32 -7.53
N SER A 64 7.34 -14.42 -6.97
CA SER A 64 8.14 -14.66 -5.77
C SER A 64 7.26 -14.95 -4.55
N CYS A 65 6.16 -14.21 -4.35
CA CYS A 65 5.21 -14.47 -3.27
C CYS A 65 4.53 -15.84 -3.44
N ALA A 66 4.12 -16.20 -4.64
CA ALA A 66 3.49 -17.50 -4.92
C ALA A 66 4.45 -18.66 -4.62
N THR A 67 5.71 -18.53 -5.02
CA THR A 67 6.77 -19.52 -4.73
C THR A 67 6.98 -19.66 -3.22
N ALA A 68 7.10 -18.54 -2.50
CA ALA A 68 7.29 -18.54 -1.04
C ALA A 68 6.09 -19.16 -0.29
N ILE A 69 4.85 -18.94 -0.75
CA ILE A 69 3.65 -19.57 -0.19
C ILE A 69 3.67 -21.09 -0.40
N ASN A 70 4.09 -21.56 -1.59
CA ASN A 70 4.18 -22.98 -1.89
C ASN A 70 5.25 -23.67 -1.01
N GLU A 71 6.41 -23.04 -0.80
CA GLU A 71 7.45 -23.53 0.10
C GLU A 71 6.92 -23.66 1.55
N VAL A 72 6.26 -22.62 2.06
CA VAL A 72 5.67 -22.64 3.40
C VAL A 72 4.61 -23.74 3.53
N ASN A 73 3.75 -23.92 2.52
CA ASN A 73 2.75 -24.99 2.53
C ASN A 73 3.41 -26.38 2.57
N ALA A 74 4.42 -26.62 1.76
CA ALA A 74 5.14 -27.90 1.75
C ALA A 74 5.82 -28.21 3.10
N GLU A 75 6.33 -27.17 3.78
CA GLU A 75 6.91 -27.34 5.10
C GLU A 75 5.86 -27.63 6.18
N ILE A 76 4.68 -27.02 6.09
CA ILE A 76 3.53 -27.31 6.97
C ILE A 76 3.08 -28.76 6.77
N GLU A 77 2.91 -29.22 5.53
CA GLU A 77 2.53 -30.62 5.22
C GLU A 77 3.51 -31.62 5.84
N LYS A 78 4.80 -31.38 5.68
CA LYS A 78 5.84 -32.22 6.30
C LYS A 78 5.76 -32.26 7.83
N LEU A 79 5.46 -31.14 8.47
CA LEU A 79 5.27 -31.09 9.92
C LEU A 79 4.00 -31.80 10.36
N GLN A 80 2.93 -31.74 9.57
CA GLN A 80 1.69 -32.50 9.80
C GLN A 80 1.94 -34.03 9.68
N GLU A 81 2.73 -34.48 8.71
CA GLU A 81 3.17 -35.86 8.61
C GLU A 81 3.96 -36.29 9.85
N GLN A 82 4.90 -35.46 10.31
CA GLN A 82 5.64 -35.73 11.55
C GLN A 82 4.73 -35.83 12.77
N MET A 83 3.69 -35.00 12.86
CA MET A 83 2.70 -35.08 13.91
C MET A 83 1.95 -36.42 13.90
N MET A 84 1.58 -36.89 12.70
CA MET A 84 0.92 -38.18 12.51
C MET A 84 1.84 -39.33 12.91
N GLU A 85 3.12 -39.30 12.52
CA GLU A 85 4.11 -40.30 12.93
C GLU A 85 4.31 -40.35 14.46
N LEU A 86 4.35 -39.18 15.13
CA LEU A 86 4.45 -39.13 16.58
C LEU A 86 3.24 -39.77 17.25
N LEU A 87 2.04 -39.55 16.71
CA LEU A 87 0.82 -40.17 17.21
C LEU A 87 0.85 -41.70 17.04
N MET A 88 1.32 -42.20 15.89
CA MET A 88 1.48 -43.63 15.64
C MET A 88 2.46 -44.27 16.60
N LYS A 89 3.65 -43.66 16.79
CA LYS A 89 4.67 -44.13 17.72
C LYS A 89 4.18 -44.20 19.16
N ARG A 90 3.38 -43.21 19.58
CA ARG A 90 2.72 -43.23 20.89
C ARG A 90 1.74 -44.40 21.01
N ASN A 91 0.87 -44.61 20.01
CA ASN A 91 -0.11 -45.65 20.01
C ASN A 91 0.52 -47.07 20.01
N ASN A 92 1.68 -47.22 19.36
CA ASN A 92 2.47 -48.47 19.36
C ASN A 92 3.30 -48.68 20.65
N GLY A 93 3.31 -47.70 21.57
CA GLY A 93 4.08 -47.79 22.81
C GLY A 93 5.61 -47.55 22.60
N GLU A 94 6.01 -47.02 21.44
CA GLU A 94 7.42 -46.74 21.09
C GLU A 94 7.94 -45.47 21.82
N ILE A 95 7.05 -44.57 22.17
CA ILE A 95 7.34 -43.36 22.93
C ILE A 95 6.36 -43.20 24.09
N THR A 96 6.79 -42.56 25.16
CA THR A 96 5.97 -42.25 26.32
C THR A 96 5.02 -41.08 26.04
N ASP A 97 3.96 -40.97 26.83
CA ASP A 97 3.04 -39.82 26.74
C ASP A 97 3.76 -38.49 26.93
N LYS A 98 4.71 -38.43 27.84
CA LYS A 98 5.51 -37.22 28.08
C LYS A 98 6.38 -36.82 26.91
N GLU A 99 7.00 -37.79 26.25
CA GLU A 99 7.81 -37.55 25.05
C GLU A 99 6.95 -37.12 23.88
N TYR A 100 5.77 -37.72 23.74
CA TYR A 100 4.80 -37.31 22.73
C TYR A 100 4.35 -35.85 22.96
N GLU A 101 3.98 -35.49 24.18
CA GLU A 101 3.54 -34.13 24.52
C GLU A 101 4.62 -33.09 24.20
N GLN A 102 5.87 -33.34 24.62
CA GLN A 102 6.99 -32.43 24.33
C GLN A 102 7.26 -32.27 22.83
N LYS A 103 7.29 -33.37 22.07
CA LYS A 103 7.58 -33.35 20.63
C LYS A 103 6.41 -32.74 19.84
N SER A 104 5.18 -33.09 20.18
CA SER A 104 3.99 -32.53 19.52
C SER A 104 3.85 -31.04 19.77
N GLN A 105 4.17 -30.56 20.97
CA GLN A 105 4.20 -29.13 21.27
C GLN A 105 5.25 -28.38 20.43
N GLN A 106 6.45 -28.96 20.27
CA GLN A 106 7.49 -28.36 19.42
C GLN A 106 7.08 -28.28 17.95
N VAL A 107 6.46 -29.36 17.42
CA VAL A 107 5.94 -29.39 16.07
C VAL A 107 4.80 -28.38 15.90
N GLY A 108 3.88 -28.33 16.86
CA GLY A 108 2.78 -27.35 16.86
C GLY A 108 3.27 -25.90 16.79
N MET A 109 4.23 -25.53 17.66
CA MET A 109 4.81 -24.18 17.63
C MET A 109 5.45 -23.82 16.28
N LYS A 110 6.09 -24.80 15.60
CA LYS A 110 6.66 -24.55 14.26
C LYS A 110 5.55 -24.34 13.21
N ILE A 111 4.50 -25.09 13.27
CA ILE A 111 3.32 -24.92 12.38
C ILE A 111 2.72 -23.53 12.59
N ASP A 112 2.55 -23.09 13.83
CA ASP A 112 2.01 -21.76 14.13
C ASP A 112 2.90 -20.64 13.56
N GLN A 113 4.22 -20.76 13.70
CA GLN A 113 5.18 -19.81 13.12
C GLN A 113 5.08 -19.75 11.59
N LEU A 114 4.93 -20.90 10.93
CA LEU A 114 4.77 -20.96 9.47
C LEU A 114 3.44 -20.37 9.01
N LEU A 115 2.37 -20.59 9.76
CA LEU A 115 1.07 -19.98 9.47
C LEU A 115 1.12 -18.45 9.58
N MET A 116 1.77 -17.92 10.62
CA MET A 116 1.99 -16.48 10.75
C MET A 116 2.80 -15.93 9.55
N ARG A 117 3.89 -16.61 9.18
CA ARG A 117 4.70 -16.22 8.01
C ARG A 117 3.91 -16.22 6.72
N LYS A 118 3.04 -17.23 6.52
CA LYS A 118 2.13 -17.30 5.37
C LYS A 118 1.18 -16.11 5.33
N GLU A 119 0.61 -15.72 6.48
CA GLU A 119 -0.29 -14.57 6.58
C GLU A 119 0.43 -13.24 6.25
N GLU A 120 1.67 -13.08 6.69
CA GLU A 120 2.51 -11.94 6.31
C GLU A 120 2.74 -11.86 4.80
N ILE A 121 3.12 -12.98 4.15
CA ILE A 121 3.32 -13.04 2.70
C ILE A 121 2.03 -12.69 1.94
N LEU A 122 0.89 -13.23 2.36
CA LEU A 122 -0.41 -12.93 1.75
C LEU A 122 -0.80 -11.46 1.91
N SER A 123 -0.50 -10.85 3.06
CA SER A 123 -0.73 -9.43 3.30
C SER A 123 0.13 -8.56 2.38
N GLU A 124 1.41 -8.89 2.19
CA GLU A 124 2.30 -8.18 1.27
C GLU A 124 1.86 -8.35 -0.20
N GLN A 125 1.46 -9.56 -0.60
CA GLN A 125 0.92 -9.81 -1.93
C GLN A 125 -0.33 -8.95 -2.20
N GLY A 126 -1.23 -8.82 -1.23
CA GLY A 126 -2.41 -7.97 -1.33
C GLY A 126 -2.05 -6.49 -1.54
N LYS A 127 -1.03 -5.99 -0.86
CA LYS A 127 -0.53 -4.61 -1.05
C LYS A 127 0.04 -4.40 -2.45
N VAL A 128 0.79 -5.38 -2.97
CA VAL A 128 1.37 -5.33 -4.31
C VAL A 128 0.27 -5.35 -5.38
N GLN A 129 -0.73 -6.22 -5.24
CA GLN A 129 -1.87 -6.27 -6.17
C GLN A 129 -2.65 -4.95 -6.19
N LEU A 130 -2.88 -4.35 -5.01
CA LEU A 130 -3.56 -3.07 -4.92
C LEU A 130 -2.73 -1.95 -5.57
N ALA A 131 -1.41 -1.94 -5.38
CA ALA A 131 -0.51 -0.99 -6.03
C ALA A 131 -0.54 -1.15 -7.56
N SER A 132 -0.54 -2.39 -8.06
CA SER A 132 -0.65 -2.69 -9.50
C SER A 132 -1.93 -2.16 -10.11
N TYR A 133 -3.05 -2.42 -9.45
CA TYR A 133 -4.35 -1.92 -9.89
C TYR A 133 -4.35 -0.38 -9.99
N ARG A 134 -3.77 0.31 -8.99
CA ARG A 134 -3.68 1.77 -8.98
C ARG A 134 -2.77 2.30 -10.09
N ILE A 135 -1.65 1.63 -10.36
CA ILE A 135 -0.76 1.95 -11.48
C ILE A 135 -1.50 1.79 -12.81
N GLU A 136 -2.27 0.72 -12.98
CA GLU A 136 -3.06 0.48 -14.19
C GLU A 136 -4.10 1.56 -14.43
N GLU A 137 -4.82 2.00 -13.39
CA GLU A 137 -5.79 3.10 -13.47
C GLU A 137 -5.13 4.42 -13.89
N VAL A 138 -3.98 4.76 -13.30
CA VAL A 138 -3.20 5.94 -13.70
C VAL A 138 -2.72 5.81 -15.14
N THR A 139 -2.22 4.63 -15.52
CA THR A 139 -1.75 4.34 -16.88
C THR A 139 -2.86 4.54 -17.93
N LYS A 140 -4.05 3.99 -17.68
CA LYS A 140 -5.22 4.18 -18.55
C LYS A 140 -5.55 5.66 -18.71
N LEU A 141 -5.52 6.42 -17.62
CA LEU A 141 -5.79 7.86 -17.64
C LEU A 141 -4.74 8.62 -18.46
N LEU A 142 -3.45 8.34 -18.26
CA LEU A 142 -2.36 8.95 -19.01
C LEU A 142 -2.45 8.63 -20.51
N GLN A 143 -2.85 7.41 -20.86
CA GLN A 143 -3.03 6.98 -22.27
C GLN A 143 -4.15 7.75 -22.98
N THR A 144 -5.21 8.16 -22.28
CA THR A 144 -6.27 8.97 -22.87
C THR A 144 -5.77 10.33 -23.34
N GLY A 145 -4.70 10.86 -22.72
CA GLY A 145 -4.11 12.16 -23.04
C GLY A 145 -5.07 13.35 -22.85
N LYS A 146 -6.20 13.11 -22.18
CA LYS A 146 -7.23 14.15 -22.01
C LYS A 146 -6.82 15.09 -20.89
N ILE A 147 -6.52 16.33 -21.26
CA ILE A 147 -6.22 17.41 -20.31
C ILE A 147 -7.46 17.70 -19.47
N LEU A 148 -7.25 17.83 -18.16
CA LEU A 148 -8.30 18.17 -17.22
C LEU A 148 -8.46 19.70 -17.18
N GLU A 149 -9.65 20.18 -17.50
CA GLU A 149 -9.97 21.63 -17.46
C GLU A 149 -10.48 22.07 -16.08
N GLU A 150 -11.24 21.18 -15.41
CA GLU A 150 -11.86 21.46 -14.12
C GLU A 150 -11.53 20.32 -13.13
N PHE A 151 -11.63 20.65 -11.83
CA PHE A 151 -11.41 19.69 -10.75
C PHE A 151 -12.49 18.60 -10.76
N ASP A 152 -12.05 17.35 -10.76
CA ASP A 152 -12.91 16.17 -10.59
C ASP A 152 -12.60 15.49 -9.24
N ARG A 153 -13.59 15.50 -8.35
CA ARG A 153 -13.49 14.96 -7.00
C ARG A 153 -13.31 13.43 -6.98
N VAL A 154 -13.91 12.72 -7.93
CA VAL A 154 -13.80 11.26 -8.01
C VAL A 154 -12.39 10.91 -8.42
N MET A 155 -11.89 11.55 -9.47
CA MET A 155 -10.54 11.39 -9.96
C MET A 155 -9.49 11.77 -8.91
N PHE A 156 -9.68 12.88 -8.21
CA PHE A 156 -8.82 13.29 -7.11
C PHE A 156 -8.71 12.18 -6.03
N LYS A 157 -9.84 11.64 -5.57
CA LYS A 157 -9.86 10.59 -4.54
C LYS A 157 -9.26 9.27 -4.98
N SER A 158 -9.31 8.95 -6.27
CA SER A 158 -8.75 7.71 -6.81
C SER A 158 -7.25 7.80 -7.10
N LEU A 159 -6.74 9.00 -7.40
CA LEU A 159 -5.38 9.21 -7.86
C LEU A 159 -4.44 9.75 -6.79
N VAL A 160 -4.93 10.53 -5.82
CA VAL A 160 -4.11 11.20 -4.81
C VAL A 160 -4.03 10.38 -3.54
N ARG A 161 -2.82 9.98 -3.18
CA ARG A 161 -2.53 9.29 -1.93
C ARG A 161 -2.40 10.25 -0.77
N LYS A 162 -1.66 11.36 -0.99
CA LYS A 162 -1.34 12.31 0.07
C LYS A 162 -1.02 13.67 -0.52
N ILE A 163 -1.39 14.73 0.21
CA ILE A 163 -0.88 16.08 -0.02
C ILE A 163 -0.10 16.53 1.21
N THR A 164 1.13 16.95 0.98
CA THR A 164 2.02 17.50 2.02
C THR A 164 2.21 18.99 1.78
N VAL A 165 1.89 19.82 2.77
CA VAL A 165 2.11 21.25 2.71
C VAL A 165 3.56 21.54 3.10
N LEU A 166 4.39 21.94 2.13
CA LEU A 166 5.79 22.24 2.32
C LEU A 166 5.99 23.67 2.86
N SER A 167 5.19 24.60 2.36
CA SER A 167 5.22 26.00 2.78
C SER A 167 3.83 26.64 2.59
N ASN A 168 3.74 27.94 2.90
CA ASN A 168 2.49 28.69 2.66
C ASN A 168 2.16 28.90 1.15
N LYS A 169 3.08 28.49 0.28
CA LYS A 169 2.95 28.67 -1.18
C LYS A 169 3.18 27.39 -1.97
N GLU A 170 3.63 26.32 -1.32
CA GLU A 170 4.05 25.09 -2.00
C GLU A 170 3.46 23.88 -1.33
N ILE A 171 2.98 22.97 -2.15
CA ILE A 171 2.51 21.66 -1.76
C ILE A 171 3.23 20.59 -2.57
N GLU A 172 3.25 19.40 -2.02
CA GLU A 172 3.71 18.18 -2.67
C GLU A 172 2.52 17.21 -2.73
N ILE A 173 2.18 16.78 -3.94
CA ILE A 173 1.10 15.84 -4.21
C ILE A 173 1.72 14.50 -4.53
N GLU A 174 1.48 13.51 -3.68
CA GLU A 174 1.87 12.11 -3.89
C GLU A 174 0.69 11.38 -4.50
N PHE A 175 0.89 10.84 -5.69
CA PHE A 175 -0.12 10.03 -6.39
C PHE A 175 -0.07 8.56 -5.93
N GLU A 176 -1.16 7.84 -6.11
CA GLU A 176 -1.28 6.42 -5.73
C GLU A 176 -0.28 5.49 -6.46
N CYS A 177 0.22 5.91 -7.61
CA CYS A 177 1.29 5.24 -8.35
C CYS A 177 2.70 5.52 -7.79
N GLY A 178 2.83 6.29 -6.70
CA GLY A 178 4.11 6.64 -6.06
C GLY A 178 4.85 7.83 -6.69
N ILE A 179 4.31 8.44 -7.75
CA ILE A 179 4.87 9.67 -8.34
C ILE A 179 4.51 10.86 -7.47
N THR A 180 5.47 11.75 -7.30
CA THR A 180 5.32 12.97 -6.50
C THR A 180 5.53 14.20 -7.37
N VAL A 181 4.59 15.14 -7.31
CA VAL A 181 4.66 16.43 -8.04
C VAL A 181 4.60 17.58 -7.03
N ARG A 182 5.44 18.58 -7.22
CA ARG A 182 5.43 19.81 -6.42
C ARG A 182 4.69 20.91 -7.15
N GLU A 183 3.76 21.56 -6.44
CA GLU A 183 2.91 22.59 -6.98
C GLU A 183 2.89 23.85 -6.11
N THR A 184 2.70 24.99 -6.76
CA THR A 184 2.44 26.25 -6.08
C THR A 184 0.94 26.42 -5.81
N LEU A 185 0.62 27.07 -4.66
CA LEU A 185 -0.76 27.37 -4.24
C LEU A 185 -1.24 28.72 -4.79
#